data_68dd8fc25cd9dbbbaa36679f1a5c796c
#
_entry.id   68dd8fc25cd9dbbbaa36679f1a5c796c
#
_cell.length_a   1.000
_cell.length_b   1.000
_cell.length_c   1.000
_cell.angle_alpha   90.00
_cell.angle_beta   90.00
_cell.angle_gamma   90.00
#
_symmetry.space_group_name_H-M   'P 1'
#
loop_
_entity.id
_entity.type
_entity.pdbx_description
1 polymer ?
#
loop_
_entity_poly.entity_id
_entity_poly.type
_entity_poly.pdbx_seq_one_letter_code
_entity_poly.pdbx_strand_id
1 'polypeptide(L)'
;MLKNETLRRDADAIIRASLNAVLPDEAVRRALKNFRPQGGRVLLVAAGKAAWQMAHAAVKFLGRVDGGVVVTKYGHVKGTIPGVDCCEAGHPVPDENGFAATRKALELVQGLTAEDTVLFLLSGGGSALFEKPLIPGAELQQITGQLLASGADIVEMNTIRKRLSGVKGGRFAQSCAPAQVFSIVLSDILGDPLDMIASGPAVPDTSTCAQALAIAEKYHLQLSAQAKALLAQETPKVLDRVATQITGSVRELCSAAANACRELGYEPVILTDRLCCEAREAGSFLGSIARTHAGQGNKLAFLAGGETVVHLTGTGLGGRNQELALAAAPVIAGLDAAVFSVGSDGTDGPTDAAGGYVDGSTAAALVQNQLKVYDVLQNNDAYHALKAVDGLIITGATGTNVNDVSVVLIGNQG
;
A
#
# COMPACT_ATOMS: atom_id res chain seq x y z
N MET A 1 29.88 22.75 8.51
CA MET A 1 28.65 23.46 8.12
C MET A 1 27.56 23.06 9.09
N LEU A 2 26.82 24.01 9.64
CA LEU A 2 25.66 23.68 10.50
C LEU A 2 24.59 23.00 9.63
N LYS A 3 24.01 21.90 10.14
CA LYS A 3 22.83 21.27 9.53
C LYS A 3 21.74 22.33 9.37
N ASN A 4 20.96 22.27 8.29
CA ASN A 4 19.82 23.15 8.12
C ASN A 4 18.66 22.66 9.01
N GLU A 5 18.68 23.06 10.28
CA GLU A 5 17.67 22.65 11.28
C GLU A 5 16.24 23.02 10.88
N THR A 6 16.08 24.11 10.11
CA THR A 6 14.75 24.52 9.65
C THR A 6 14.19 23.53 8.63
N LEU A 7 14.97 23.16 7.60
CA LEU A 7 14.53 22.18 6.62
C LEU A 7 14.28 20.79 7.24
N ARG A 8 15.12 20.38 8.21
CA ARG A 8 14.90 19.11 8.93
C ARG A 8 13.60 19.13 9.73
N ARG A 9 13.36 20.20 10.49
CA ARG A 9 12.11 20.37 11.26
C ARG A 9 10.88 20.36 10.33
N ASP A 10 10.96 21.07 9.20
CA ASP A 10 9.89 21.15 8.21
C ASP A 10 9.65 19.76 7.59
N ALA A 11 10.71 19.02 7.23
CA ALA A 11 10.62 17.63 6.75
C ALA A 11 9.95 16.71 7.78
N ASP A 12 10.35 16.77 9.05
CA ASP A 12 9.75 15.96 10.12
C ASP A 12 8.26 16.29 10.34
N ALA A 13 7.85 17.55 10.16
CA ALA A 13 6.45 17.95 10.23
C ALA A 13 5.63 17.40 9.05
N ILE A 14 6.18 17.48 7.83
CA ILE A 14 5.55 16.95 6.62
C ILE A 14 5.41 15.43 6.71
N ILE A 15 6.45 14.72 7.14
CA ILE A 15 6.44 13.27 7.35
C ILE A 15 5.33 12.87 8.32
N ARG A 16 5.27 13.50 9.49
CA ARG A 16 4.22 13.22 10.49
C ARG A 16 2.83 13.47 9.95
N ALA A 17 2.59 14.60 9.28
CA ALA A 17 1.29 14.96 8.73
C ALA A 17 0.84 13.97 7.63
N SER A 18 1.75 13.62 6.72
CA SER A 18 1.45 12.72 5.60
C SER A 18 1.18 11.29 6.08
N LEU A 19 2.00 10.74 6.98
CA LEU A 19 1.77 9.41 7.53
C LEU A 19 0.48 9.33 8.34
N ASN A 20 0.20 10.33 9.20
CA ASN A 20 -1.04 10.35 9.98
C ASN A 20 -2.30 10.36 9.10
N ALA A 21 -2.26 11.03 7.96
CA ALA A 21 -3.42 11.11 7.05
C ALA A 21 -3.79 9.75 6.43
N VAL A 22 -2.85 8.82 6.31
CA VAL A 22 -3.04 7.49 5.70
C VAL A 22 -3.08 6.36 6.72
N LEU A 23 -3.01 6.65 8.02
CA LEU A 23 -3.22 5.64 9.04
C LEU A 23 -4.61 5.01 8.90
N PRO A 24 -4.75 3.69 9.13
CA PRO A 24 -6.02 3.00 8.95
C PRO A 24 -7.17 3.61 9.72
N ASP A 25 -6.93 4.08 10.97
CA ASP A 25 -7.95 4.71 11.82
C ASP A 25 -8.50 5.99 11.18
N GLU A 26 -7.62 6.88 10.71
CA GLU A 26 -8.02 8.15 10.08
C GLU A 26 -8.70 7.94 8.72
N ALA A 27 -8.18 7.00 7.93
CA ALA A 27 -8.74 6.64 6.65
C ALA A 27 -10.18 6.11 6.78
N VAL A 28 -10.41 5.18 7.71
CA VAL A 28 -11.74 4.62 8.00
C VAL A 28 -12.66 5.69 8.57
N ARG A 29 -12.21 6.50 9.54
CA ARG A 29 -13.02 7.58 10.14
C ARG A 29 -13.46 8.59 9.08
N ARG A 30 -12.59 8.95 8.14
CA ARG A 30 -12.90 9.87 7.04
C ARG A 30 -13.97 9.31 6.11
N ALA A 31 -13.87 8.04 5.72
CA ALA A 31 -14.86 7.37 4.87
C ALA A 31 -16.22 7.27 5.56
N LEU A 32 -16.24 6.91 6.83
CA LEU A 32 -17.48 6.70 7.59
C LEU A 32 -18.28 7.99 7.85
N LYS A 33 -17.69 9.18 7.68
CA LYS A 33 -18.45 10.44 7.73
C LYS A 33 -19.59 10.48 6.68
N ASN A 34 -19.39 9.81 5.55
CA ASN A 34 -20.35 9.72 4.46
C ASN A 34 -21.14 8.40 4.44
N PHE A 35 -20.87 7.51 5.38
CA PHE A 35 -21.56 6.24 5.51
C PHE A 35 -23.01 6.44 5.93
N ARG A 36 -23.95 5.85 5.20
CA ARG A 36 -25.40 5.92 5.46
C ARG A 36 -25.99 4.52 5.32
N PRO A 37 -26.10 3.77 6.44
CA PRO A 37 -26.75 2.46 6.41
C PRO A 37 -28.23 2.59 6.09
N GLN A 38 -28.82 1.55 5.50
CA GLN A 38 -30.20 1.53 4.99
C GLN A 38 -31.28 1.33 6.07
N GLY A 39 -30.87 1.19 7.35
CA GLY A 39 -31.79 1.03 8.48
C GLY A 39 -31.91 -0.39 9.04
N GLY A 40 -31.43 -1.40 8.30
CA GLY A 40 -31.31 -2.79 8.76
C GLY A 40 -30.02 -3.05 9.56
N ARG A 41 -29.55 -4.30 9.54
CA ARG A 41 -28.31 -4.71 10.20
C ARG A 41 -27.10 -4.08 9.53
N VAL A 42 -26.08 -3.74 10.32
CA VAL A 42 -24.75 -3.36 9.85
C VAL A 42 -23.79 -4.49 10.16
N LEU A 43 -23.35 -5.20 9.13
CA LEU A 43 -22.37 -6.28 9.24
C LEU A 43 -21.00 -5.80 8.78
N LEU A 44 -19.94 -6.24 9.46
CA LEU A 44 -18.57 -5.85 9.14
C LEU A 44 -17.78 -7.05 8.65
N VAL A 45 -17.17 -6.93 7.48
CA VAL A 45 -16.16 -7.88 7.00
C VAL A 45 -14.88 -7.10 6.69
N ALA A 46 -13.76 -7.51 7.27
CA ALA A 46 -12.48 -6.86 7.05
C ALA A 46 -11.41 -7.89 6.63
N ALA A 47 -10.62 -7.57 5.62
CA ALA A 47 -9.57 -8.45 5.11
C ALA A 47 -8.29 -7.70 4.75
N GLY A 48 -7.13 -8.26 5.10
CA GLY A 48 -5.82 -7.70 4.81
C GLY A 48 -4.97 -7.45 6.06
N LYS A 49 -3.74 -6.97 5.85
CA LYS A 49 -2.77 -6.76 6.94
C LYS A 49 -3.24 -5.72 7.97
N ALA A 50 -3.97 -4.68 7.54
CA ALA A 50 -4.52 -3.65 8.41
C ALA A 50 -5.98 -3.91 8.82
N ALA A 51 -6.56 -5.08 8.50
CA ALA A 51 -7.96 -5.38 8.67
C ALA A 51 -8.44 -5.24 10.13
N TRP A 52 -7.64 -5.71 11.10
CA TRP A 52 -7.98 -5.57 12.51
C TRP A 52 -8.07 -4.09 12.93
N GLN A 53 -7.08 -3.28 12.54
CA GLN A 53 -7.05 -1.86 12.90
C GLN A 53 -8.19 -1.08 12.24
N MET A 54 -8.47 -1.36 10.95
CA MET A 54 -9.61 -0.76 10.25
C MET A 54 -10.95 -1.13 10.92
N ALA A 55 -11.13 -2.40 11.28
CA ALA A 55 -12.35 -2.88 11.94
C ALA A 55 -12.51 -2.26 13.34
N HIS A 56 -11.43 -2.21 14.12
CA HIS A 56 -11.43 -1.54 15.43
C HIS A 56 -11.83 -0.07 15.32
N ALA A 57 -11.26 0.66 14.36
CA ALA A 57 -11.61 2.06 14.11
C ALA A 57 -13.08 2.23 13.67
N ALA A 58 -13.57 1.33 12.80
CA ALA A 58 -14.95 1.35 12.34
C ALA A 58 -15.95 1.14 13.48
N VAL A 59 -15.74 0.11 14.30
CA VAL A 59 -16.61 -0.19 15.45
C VAL A 59 -16.58 0.95 16.48
N LYS A 60 -15.40 1.51 16.75
CA LYS A 60 -15.24 2.67 17.64
C LYS A 60 -16.01 3.89 17.11
N PHE A 61 -16.03 4.14 15.81
CA PHE A 61 -16.74 5.25 15.20
C PHE A 61 -18.26 5.04 15.17
N LEU A 62 -18.72 3.83 14.81
CA LEU A 62 -20.14 3.49 14.70
C LEU A 62 -20.82 3.20 16.05
N GLY A 63 -20.03 2.92 17.08
CA GLY A 63 -20.47 2.48 18.40
C GLY A 63 -20.76 0.98 18.49
N ARG A 64 -21.36 0.37 17.45
CA ARG A 64 -21.63 -1.06 17.36
C ARG A 64 -21.77 -1.53 15.92
N VAL A 65 -21.63 -2.81 15.70
CA VAL A 65 -22.07 -3.55 14.51
C VAL A 65 -22.90 -4.76 14.96
N ASP A 66 -23.74 -5.29 14.09
CA ASP A 66 -24.64 -6.42 14.40
C ASP A 66 -23.95 -7.79 14.23
N GLY A 67 -22.75 -7.80 13.71
CA GLY A 67 -21.86 -8.93 13.57
C GLY A 67 -20.67 -8.58 12.70
N GLY A 68 -19.57 -9.31 12.83
CA GLY A 68 -18.41 -9.05 11.98
C GLY A 68 -17.39 -10.19 11.96
N VAL A 69 -16.59 -10.20 10.89
CA VAL A 69 -15.43 -11.10 10.72
C VAL A 69 -14.25 -10.29 10.23
N VAL A 70 -13.12 -10.45 10.90
CA VAL A 70 -11.82 -9.91 10.50
C VAL A 70 -10.92 -11.06 10.09
N VAL A 71 -10.24 -10.95 8.94
CA VAL A 71 -9.21 -11.89 8.50
C VAL A 71 -7.91 -11.12 8.29
N THR A 72 -6.93 -11.35 9.15
CA THR A 72 -5.64 -10.65 9.08
C THR A 72 -4.46 -11.61 9.19
N LYS A 73 -3.24 -11.10 8.98
CA LYS A 73 -2.01 -11.88 9.08
C LYS A 73 -1.74 -12.29 10.54
N TYR A 74 -1.10 -13.45 10.76
CA TYR A 74 -0.63 -13.87 12.08
C TYR A 74 0.13 -12.76 12.82
N GLY A 75 -0.20 -12.57 14.11
CA GLY A 75 0.38 -11.54 14.97
C GLY A 75 -0.18 -10.13 14.75
N HIS A 76 -1.22 -9.97 13.96
CA HIS A 76 -1.82 -8.65 13.68
C HIS A 76 -3.12 -8.38 14.46
N VAL A 77 -3.68 -9.35 15.12
CA VAL A 77 -4.80 -9.15 16.07
C VAL A 77 -4.24 -8.57 17.37
N LYS A 78 -4.67 -7.34 17.71
CA LYS A 78 -4.18 -6.62 18.91
C LYS A 78 -5.16 -6.65 20.09
N GLY A 79 -6.24 -7.44 19.99
CA GLY A 79 -7.25 -7.59 21.03
C GLY A 79 -8.63 -7.89 20.46
N THR A 80 -9.63 -7.96 21.35
CA THR A 80 -11.01 -8.22 20.98
C THR A 80 -11.71 -6.96 20.44
N ILE A 81 -12.56 -7.14 19.45
CA ILE A 81 -13.46 -6.08 18.94
C ILE A 81 -14.89 -6.55 19.25
N PRO A 82 -15.70 -5.77 20.00
CA PRO A 82 -17.05 -6.17 20.36
C PRO A 82 -17.90 -6.52 19.13
N GLY A 83 -18.52 -7.72 19.15
CA GLY A 83 -19.37 -8.19 18.04
C GLY A 83 -18.63 -8.66 16.79
N VAL A 84 -17.29 -8.80 16.84
CA VAL A 84 -16.48 -9.16 15.68
C VAL A 84 -15.59 -10.36 15.99
N ASP A 85 -15.65 -11.41 15.17
CA ASP A 85 -14.75 -12.57 15.21
C ASP A 85 -13.44 -12.25 14.50
N CYS A 86 -12.33 -12.17 15.23
CA CYS A 86 -11.02 -11.85 14.70
C CYS A 86 -10.22 -13.12 14.43
N CYS A 87 -9.90 -13.36 13.15
CA CYS A 87 -9.17 -14.54 12.68
C CYS A 87 -7.80 -14.13 12.13
N GLU A 88 -6.79 -14.94 12.39
CA GLU A 88 -5.45 -14.80 11.81
C GLU A 88 -5.17 -15.92 10.81
N ALA A 89 -4.42 -15.61 9.76
CA ALA A 89 -4.17 -16.49 8.63
C ALA A 89 -2.81 -16.26 7.97
N GLY A 90 -2.43 -17.16 7.08
CA GLY A 90 -1.17 -17.13 6.36
C GLY A 90 -1.10 -16.03 5.29
N HIS A 91 0.06 -15.37 5.22
CA HIS A 91 0.41 -14.40 4.19
C HIS A 91 1.95 -14.42 3.99
N PRO A 92 2.49 -14.45 2.76
CA PRO A 92 1.80 -14.25 1.47
C PRO A 92 1.12 -15.51 0.90
N VAL A 93 1.35 -16.69 1.48
CA VAL A 93 0.73 -17.95 1.04
C VAL A 93 -0.57 -18.16 1.82
N PRO A 94 -1.72 -18.34 1.12
CA PRO A 94 -2.99 -18.64 1.78
C PRO A 94 -2.93 -20.02 2.49
N ASP A 95 -3.66 -20.14 3.60
CA ASP A 95 -3.75 -21.36 4.38
C ASP A 95 -5.19 -21.73 4.77
N GLU A 96 -5.36 -22.89 5.44
CA GLU A 96 -6.67 -23.37 5.87
C GLU A 96 -7.38 -22.45 6.88
N ASN A 97 -6.62 -21.70 7.71
CA ASN A 97 -7.20 -20.73 8.62
C ASN A 97 -7.83 -19.56 7.86
N GLY A 98 -7.17 -19.07 6.80
CA GLY A 98 -7.72 -18.07 5.90
C GLY A 98 -8.97 -18.56 5.16
N PHE A 99 -8.95 -19.80 4.67
CA PHE A 99 -10.13 -20.40 4.01
C PHE A 99 -11.30 -20.56 5.00
N ALA A 100 -11.03 -20.99 6.23
CA ALA A 100 -12.07 -21.11 7.26
C ALA A 100 -12.65 -19.74 7.66
N ALA A 101 -11.80 -18.73 7.85
CA ALA A 101 -12.23 -17.38 8.19
C ALA A 101 -13.06 -16.74 7.04
N THR A 102 -12.66 -16.97 5.79
CA THR A 102 -13.43 -16.50 4.63
C THR A 102 -14.79 -17.22 4.51
N ARG A 103 -14.88 -18.51 4.85
CA ARG A 103 -16.18 -19.21 4.94
C ARG A 103 -17.08 -18.57 6.00
N LYS A 104 -16.57 -18.25 7.20
CA LYS A 104 -17.34 -17.54 8.24
C LYS A 104 -17.85 -16.18 7.73
N ALA A 105 -17.02 -15.43 6.98
CA ALA A 105 -17.47 -14.17 6.39
C ALA A 105 -18.59 -14.36 5.36
N LEU A 106 -18.54 -15.43 4.57
CA LEU A 106 -19.62 -15.76 3.63
C LEU A 106 -20.89 -16.25 4.33
N GLU A 107 -20.77 -16.98 5.42
CA GLU A 107 -21.91 -17.41 6.27
C GLU A 107 -22.57 -16.18 6.95
N LEU A 108 -21.77 -15.23 7.44
CA LEU A 108 -22.27 -14.00 8.05
C LEU A 108 -23.16 -13.19 7.09
N VAL A 109 -22.86 -13.20 5.79
CA VAL A 109 -23.60 -12.41 4.78
C VAL A 109 -24.72 -13.21 4.10
N GLN A 110 -25.08 -14.40 4.60
CA GLN A 110 -26.21 -15.14 4.09
C GLN A 110 -27.56 -14.58 4.60
N GLY A 111 -28.58 -14.63 3.75
CA GLY A 111 -29.95 -14.25 4.12
C GLY A 111 -30.09 -12.76 4.45
N LEU A 112 -29.26 -11.90 3.86
CA LEU A 112 -29.37 -10.45 3.99
C LEU A 112 -30.60 -9.93 3.22
N THR A 113 -31.10 -8.79 3.66
CA THR A 113 -32.20 -8.05 3.03
C THR A 113 -31.69 -6.77 2.35
N ALA A 114 -32.56 -6.12 1.59
CA ALA A 114 -32.20 -4.84 0.94
C ALA A 114 -31.97 -3.67 1.94
N GLU A 115 -32.41 -3.85 3.18
CA GLU A 115 -32.22 -2.87 4.27
C GLU A 115 -30.89 -3.06 5.02
N ASP A 116 -30.27 -4.25 4.87
CA ASP A 116 -29.00 -4.55 5.50
C ASP A 116 -27.84 -3.87 4.75
N THR A 117 -26.76 -3.58 5.48
CA THR A 117 -25.53 -2.99 4.93
C THR A 117 -24.32 -3.79 5.36
N VAL A 118 -23.49 -4.18 4.41
CA VAL A 118 -22.19 -4.79 4.65
C VAL A 118 -21.11 -3.72 4.55
N LEU A 119 -20.45 -3.42 5.64
CA LEU A 119 -19.23 -2.61 5.67
C LEU A 119 -18.04 -3.52 5.37
N PHE A 120 -17.48 -3.38 4.16
CA PHE A 120 -16.36 -4.18 3.72
C PHE A 120 -15.05 -3.38 3.75
N LEU A 121 -14.12 -3.77 4.62
CA LEU A 121 -12.85 -3.08 4.85
C LEU A 121 -11.71 -3.91 4.24
N LEU A 122 -10.96 -3.31 3.32
CA LEU A 122 -9.96 -4.02 2.55
C LEU A 122 -8.61 -3.29 2.59
N SER A 123 -7.53 -4.04 2.83
CA SER A 123 -6.17 -3.53 2.80
C SER A 123 -5.22 -4.49 2.10
N GLY A 124 -3.96 -4.09 1.92
CA GLY A 124 -2.93 -4.91 1.32
C GLY A 124 -2.82 -6.31 1.91
N GLY A 125 -2.48 -7.29 1.08
CA GLY A 125 -2.42 -8.71 1.45
C GLY A 125 -3.74 -9.46 1.38
N GLY A 126 -4.86 -8.78 1.09
CA GLY A 126 -6.18 -9.39 0.99
C GLY A 126 -6.30 -10.52 -0.03
N SER A 127 -5.46 -10.54 -1.07
CA SER A 127 -5.45 -11.64 -2.06
C SER A 127 -5.14 -13.01 -1.47
N ALA A 128 -4.31 -13.09 -0.42
CA ALA A 128 -4.01 -14.33 0.29
C ALA A 128 -4.96 -14.54 1.48
N LEU A 129 -5.23 -13.49 2.23
CA LEU A 129 -5.98 -13.54 3.48
C LEU A 129 -7.49 -13.74 3.27
N PHE A 130 -8.05 -13.28 2.13
CA PHE A 130 -9.47 -13.42 1.82
C PHE A 130 -9.66 -14.32 0.60
N GLU A 131 -9.63 -15.63 0.83
CA GLU A 131 -9.72 -16.65 -0.20
C GLU A 131 -10.66 -17.79 0.20
N LYS A 132 -11.54 -18.16 -0.72
CA LYS A 132 -12.32 -19.40 -0.69
C LYS A 132 -12.05 -20.16 -1.98
N PRO A 133 -11.16 -21.14 -1.99
CA PRO A 133 -10.90 -21.93 -3.18
C PRO A 133 -12.15 -22.69 -3.64
N LEU A 134 -12.39 -22.70 -4.96
CA LEU A 134 -13.43 -23.52 -5.61
C LEU A 134 -12.88 -24.87 -6.09
N ILE A 135 -11.58 -25.09 -5.92
CA ILE A 135 -10.82 -26.32 -6.16
C ILE A 135 -10.05 -26.66 -4.88
N PRO A 136 -9.42 -27.83 -4.75
CA PRO A 136 -8.56 -28.13 -3.62
C PRO A 136 -7.47 -27.05 -3.43
N GLY A 137 -7.25 -26.62 -2.19
CA GLY A 137 -6.28 -25.56 -1.87
C GLY A 137 -4.87 -25.84 -2.40
N ALA A 138 -4.42 -27.10 -2.33
CA ALA A 138 -3.14 -27.53 -2.88
C ALA A 138 -3.06 -27.33 -4.41
N GLU A 139 -4.14 -27.58 -5.13
CA GLU A 139 -4.20 -27.35 -6.58
C GLU A 139 -4.15 -25.85 -6.90
N LEU A 140 -4.85 -25.00 -6.12
CA LEU A 140 -4.78 -23.54 -6.27
C LEU A 140 -3.36 -23.02 -6.07
N GLN A 141 -2.64 -23.54 -5.06
CA GLN A 141 -1.24 -23.20 -4.82
C GLN A 141 -0.34 -23.66 -5.98
N GLN A 142 -0.55 -24.86 -6.49
CA GLN A 142 0.18 -25.39 -7.64
C GLN A 142 -0.02 -24.54 -8.91
N ILE A 143 -1.25 -24.17 -9.23
CA ILE A 143 -1.57 -23.30 -10.39
C ILE A 143 -0.92 -21.92 -10.21
N THR A 144 -0.99 -21.34 -9.01
CA THR A 144 -0.33 -20.06 -8.70
C THR A 144 1.19 -20.16 -8.88
N GLY A 145 1.80 -21.27 -8.42
CA GLY A 145 3.23 -21.54 -8.60
C GLY A 145 3.63 -21.67 -10.08
N GLN A 146 2.82 -22.35 -10.90
CA GLN A 146 3.05 -22.46 -12.34
C GLN A 146 3.04 -21.10 -13.03
N LEU A 147 2.06 -20.24 -12.71
CA LEU A 147 1.95 -18.88 -13.26
C LEU A 147 3.17 -18.02 -12.89
N LEU A 148 3.59 -18.05 -11.63
CA LEU A 148 4.78 -17.33 -11.17
C LEU A 148 6.04 -17.82 -11.89
N ALA A 149 6.23 -19.14 -11.98
CA ALA A 149 7.40 -19.73 -12.64
C ALA A 149 7.43 -19.46 -14.16
N SER A 150 6.26 -19.25 -14.78
CA SER A 150 6.14 -18.97 -16.22
C SER A 150 6.29 -17.48 -16.54
N GLY A 151 6.45 -16.60 -15.54
CA GLY A 151 6.60 -15.17 -15.75
C GLY A 151 5.27 -14.48 -16.15
N ALA A 152 4.13 -15.05 -15.76
CA ALA A 152 2.83 -14.42 -15.96
C ALA A 152 2.77 -13.09 -15.20
N ASP A 153 2.24 -12.05 -15.82
CA ASP A 153 2.05 -10.76 -15.17
C ASP A 153 0.87 -10.81 -14.16
N ILE A 154 0.76 -9.77 -13.36
CA ILE A 154 -0.26 -9.70 -12.30
C ILE A 154 -1.69 -9.71 -12.84
N VAL A 155 -1.92 -9.19 -14.05
CA VAL A 155 -3.24 -9.17 -14.69
C VAL A 155 -3.62 -10.59 -15.11
N GLU A 156 -2.70 -11.31 -15.76
CA GLU A 156 -2.86 -12.70 -16.16
C GLU A 156 -3.10 -13.61 -14.95
N MET A 157 -2.30 -13.43 -13.90
CA MET A 157 -2.46 -14.18 -12.65
C MET A 157 -3.84 -13.94 -12.03
N ASN A 158 -4.30 -12.69 -11.93
CA ASN A 158 -5.60 -12.37 -11.35
C ASN A 158 -6.74 -12.86 -12.24
N THR A 159 -6.60 -12.84 -13.56
CA THR A 159 -7.61 -13.41 -14.50
C THR A 159 -7.90 -14.89 -14.22
N ILE A 160 -6.86 -15.68 -13.91
CA ILE A 160 -7.01 -17.07 -13.49
C ILE A 160 -7.58 -17.18 -12.07
N ARG A 161 -6.97 -16.48 -11.11
CA ARG A 161 -7.31 -16.57 -9.67
C ARG A 161 -8.74 -16.17 -9.38
N LYS A 162 -9.26 -15.12 -10.04
CA LYS A 162 -10.64 -14.66 -9.88
C LYS A 162 -11.66 -15.78 -10.19
N ARG A 163 -11.38 -16.66 -11.16
CA ARG A 163 -12.28 -17.76 -11.55
C ARG A 163 -12.20 -18.96 -10.63
N LEU A 164 -11.06 -19.17 -10.00
CA LEU A 164 -10.84 -20.29 -9.07
C LEU A 164 -11.23 -19.96 -7.61
N SER A 165 -11.75 -18.76 -7.37
CA SER A 165 -12.10 -18.24 -6.05
C SER A 165 -13.59 -17.98 -5.91
N GLY A 166 -14.16 -18.30 -4.75
CA GLY A 166 -15.54 -18.02 -4.37
C GLY A 166 -15.79 -16.61 -3.87
N VAL A 167 -14.76 -15.75 -3.75
CA VAL A 167 -14.90 -14.38 -3.24
C VAL A 167 -14.33 -13.32 -4.15
N LYS A 168 -13.36 -13.64 -5.03
CA LYS A 168 -12.71 -12.70 -5.94
C LYS A 168 -13.57 -12.34 -7.14
N GLY A 169 -13.18 -11.29 -7.88
CA GLY A 169 -13.87 -10.87 -9.12
C GLY A 169 -15.34 -10.55 -8.91
N GLY A 170 -15.69 -9.83 -7.85
CA GLY A 170 -17.04 -9.40 -7.53
C GLY A 170 -17.91 -10.42 -6.79
N ARG A 171 -17.44 -11.65 -6.60
CA ARG A 171 -18.27 -12.73 -6.04
C ARG A 171 -18.63 -12.51 -4.57
N PHE A 172 -17.77 -11.87 -3.78
CA PHE A 172 -18.12 -11.53 -2.40
C PHE A 172 -19.30 -10.54 -2.36
N ALA A 173 -19.22 -9.45 -3.13
CA ALA A 173 -20.33 -8.49 -3.17
C ALA A 173 -21.60 -9.11 -3.74
N GLN A 174 -21.49 -10.01 -4.72
CA GLN A 174 -22.63 -10.78 -5.23
C GLN A 174 -23.26 -11.64 -4.13
N SER A 175 -22.45 -12.24 -3.24
CA SER A 175 -22.96 -13.03 -2.10
C SER A 175 -23.66 -12.17 -1.04
N CYS A 176 -23.40 -10.87 -1.01
CA CYS A 176 -24.06 -9.93 -0.10
C CYS A 176 -25.44 -9.49 -0.62
N ALA A 177 -25.77 -9.71 -1.90
CA ALA A 177 -27.04 -9.26 -2.47
C ALA A 177 -28.24 -9.88 -1.74
N PRO A 178 -29.33 -9.11 -1.50
CA PRO A 178 -29.62 -7.77 -2.02
C PRO A 178 -29.15 -6.60 -1.12
N ALA A 179 -28.34 -6.84 -0.08
CA ALA A 179 -27.82 -5.81 0.82
C ALA A 179 -26.91 -4.80 0.09
N GLN A 180 -26.77 -3.63 0.66
CA GLN A 180 -25.78 -2.65 0.23
C GLN A 180 -24.38 -3.05 0.71
N VAL A 181 -23.37 -2.95 -0.17
CA VAL A 181 -21.97 -3.09 0.21
C VAL A 181 -21.31 -1.71 0.19
N PHE A 182 -20.79 -1.27 1.33
CA PHE A 182 -19.96 -0.08 1.43
C PHE A 182 -18.51 -0.51 1.66
N SER A 183 -17.69 -0.39 0.63
CA SER A 183 -16.31 -0.85 0.65
C SER A 183 -15.33 0.31 0.92
N ILE A 184 -14.47 0.15 1.92
CA ILE A 184 -13.37 1.07 2.25
C ILE A 184 -12.06 0.36 1.95
N VAL A 185 -11.24 0.96 1.09
CA VAL A 185 -10.00 0.36 0.60
C VAL A 185 -8.79 1.20 0.98
N LEU A 186 -7.79 0.55 1.59
CA LEU A 186 -6.42 1.03 1.70
C LEU A 186 -5.61 0.35 0.60
N SER A 187 -5.19 1.13 -0.39
CA SER A 187 -4.50 0.61 -1.58
C SER A 187 -2.99 0.66 -1.42
N ASP A 188 -2.35 -0.47 -1.64
CA ASP A 188 -0.89 -0.61 -1.74
C ASP A 188 -0.43 -0.81 -3.21
N ILE A 189 -1.33 -0.64 -4.18
CA ILE A 189 -1.03 -0.81 -5.61
C ILE A 189 -1.06 0.55 -6.32
N LEU A 190 -0.01 0.86 -7.07
CA LEU A 190 0.10 2.11 -7.80
C LEU A 190 -1.04 2.30 -8.81
N GLY A 191 -1.70 3.46 -8.74
CA GLY A 191 -2.83 3.79 -9.60
C GLY A 191 -4.17 3.25 -9.13
N ASP A 192 -4.21 2.59 -7.97
CA ASP A 192 -5.42 2.15 -7.28
C ASP A 192 -6.38 1.29 -8.13
N PRO A 193 -5.89 0.28 -8.89
CA PRO A 193 -6.76 -0.56 -9.70
C PRO A 193 -7.59 -1.48 -8.78
N LEU A 194 -8.83 -1.08 -8.50
CA LEU A 194 -9.73 -1.76 -7.55
C LEU A 194 -9.93 -3.26 -7.84
N ASP A 195 -9.87 -3.65 -9.10
CA ASP A 195 -10.00 -5.05 -9.53
C ASP A 195 -8.73 -5.89 -9.27
N MET A 196 -7.59 -5.23 -8.98
CA MET A 196 -6.33 -5.87 -8.58
C MET A 196 -6.18 -5.95 -7.07
N ILE A 197 -6.73 -4.98 -6.31
CA ILE A 197 -6.66 -4.98 -4.84
C ILE A 197 -7.46 -6.17 -4.30
N ALA A 198 -6.77 -7.10 -3.63
CA ALA A 198 -7.30 -8.40 -3.20
C ALA A 198 -7.99 -9.20 -4.31
N SER A 199 -7.67 -8.93 -5.60
CA SER A 199 -8.32 -9.48 -6.78
C SER A 199 -9.82 -9.13 -6.89
N GLY A 200 -10.21 -7.95 -6.40
CA GLY A 200 -11.51 -7.33 -6.62
C GLY A 200 -12.73 -8.05 -6.01
N PRO A 201 -12.81 -8.32 -4.69
CA PRO A 201 -13.95 -9.03 -4.11
C PRO A 201 -15.29 -8.29 -4.24
N ALA A 202 -15.24 -6.95 -4.27
CA ALA A 202 -16.42 -6.08 -4.40
C ALA A 202 -16.36 -5.18 -5.65
N VAL A 203 -15.76 -5.67 -6.73
CA VAL A 203 -15.60 -4.94 -7.99
C VAL A 203 -16.01 -5.85 -9.15
N PRO A 204 -16.78 -5.36 -10.14
CA PRO A 204 -17.06 -6.11 -11.35
C PRO A 204 -15.78 -6.55 -12.06
N ASP A 205 -15.72 -7.79 -12.51
CA ASP A 205 -14.55 -8.31 -13.21
C ASP A 205 -14.65 -8.05 -14.72
N THR A 206 -13.70 -7.29 -15.25
CA THR A 206 -13.63 -6.97 -16.68
C THR A 206 -13.01 -8.09 -17.52
N SER A 207 -12.27 -9.04 -16.90
CA SER A 207 -11.65 -10.17 -17.63
C SER A 207 -12.68 -11.19 -18.10
N THR A 208 -12.45 -11.85 -19.23
CA THR A 208 -13.37 -12.84 -19.81
C THR A 208 -12.90 -14.28 -19.62
N CYS A 209 -13.83 -15.24 -19.69
CA CYS A 209 -13.46 -16.66 -19.68
C CYS A 209 -12.57 -17.02 -20.87
N ALA A 210 -12.76 -16.39 -22.03
CA ALA A 210 -11.90 -16.57 -23.19
C ALA A 210 -10.44 -16.17 -22.91
N GLN A 211 -10.22 -15.03 -22.23
CA GLN A 211 -8.90 -14.62 -21.79
C GLN A 211 -8.28 -15.62 -20.81
N ALA A 212 -9.06 -16.10 -19.84
CA ALA A 212 -8.57 -17.09 -18.88
C ALA A 212 -8.12 -18.40 -19.54
N LEU A 213 -8.90 -18.89 -20.50
CA LEU A 213 -8.54 -20.09 -21.26
C LEU A 213 -7.30 -19.87 -22.12
N ALA A 214 -7.17 -18.72 -22.79
CA ALA A 214 -6.00 -18.35 -23.57
C ALA A 214 -4.73 -18.26 -22.70
N ILE A 215 -4.83 -17.71 -21.50
CA ILE A 215 -3.71 -17.66 -20.52
C ILE A 215 -3.32 -19.07 -20.08
N ALA A 216 -4.31 -19.92 -19.79
CA ALA A 216 -4.06 -21.32 -19.41
C ALA A 216 -3.34 -22.11 -20.52
N GLU A 217 -3.71 -21.88 -21.78
CA GLU A 217 -3.04 -22.46 -22.94
C GLU A 217 -1.63 -21.88 -23.15
N LYS A 218 -1.49 -20.54 -23.10
CA LYS A 218 -0.20 -19.83 -23.26
C LYS A 218 0.88 -20.39 -22.33
N TYR A 219 0.52 -20.64 -21.06
CA TYR A 219 1.46 -21.10 -20.04
C TYR A 219 1.39 -22.62 -19.79
N HIS A 220 0.65 -23.37 -20.61
CA HIS A 220 0.50 -24.82 -20.52
C HIS A 220 0.14 -25.29 -19.10
N LEU A 221 -0.80 -24.58 -18.43
CA LEU A 221 -1.15 -24.85 -17.04
C LEU A 221 -1.72 -26.25 -16.86
N GLN A 222 -1.21 -26.97 -15.88
CA GLN A 222 -1.72 -28.28 -15.48
C GLN A 222 -2.98 -28.04 -14.61
N LEU A 223 -4.16 -28.32 -15.18
CA LEU A 223 -5.45 -28.04 -14.57
C LEU A 223 -6.28 -29.31 -14.48
N SER A 224 -6.95 -29.53 -13.36
CA SER A 224 -8.00 -30.54 -13.24
C SER A 224 -9.20 -30.23 -14.14
N ALA A 225 -10.07 -31.22 -14.35
CA ALA A 225 -11.33 -31.02 -15.07
C ALA A 225 -12.20 -29.95 -14.42
N GLN A 226 -12.20 -29.90 -13.06
CA GLN A 226 -12.93 -28.90 -12.28
C GLN A 226 -12.35 -27.50 -12.50
N ALA A 227 -11.04 -27.32 -12.44
CA ALA A 227 -10.40 -26.03 -12.70
C ALA A 227 -10.68 -25.53 -14.12
N LYS A 228 -10.58 -26.40 -15.14
CA LYS A 228 -10.91 -26.05 -16.53
C LYS A 228 -12.38 -25.60 -16.68
N ALA A 229 -13.30 -26.29 -16.04
CA ALA A 229 -14.73 -25.94 -16.07
C ALA A 229 -14.99 -24.57 -15.41
N LEU A 230 -14.27 -24.23 -14.33
CA LEU A 230 -14.36 -22.93 -13.68
C LEU A 230 -13.77 -21.81 -14.53
N LEU A 231 -12.66 -22.03 -15.23
CA LEU A 231 -12.09 -21.03 -16.15
C LEU A 231 -13.05 -20.70 -17.33
N ALA A 232 -13.89 -21.62 -17.72
CA ALA A 232 -14.90 -21.43 -18.78
C ALA A 232 -16.15 -20.68 -18.29
N GLN A 233 -16.25 -20.35 -17.00
CA GLN A 233 -17.37 -19.59 -16.43
C GLN A 233 -17.04 -18.11 -16.28
N GLU A 234 -18.02 -17.25 -16.60
CA GLU A 234 -17.84 -15.83 -16.38
C GLU A 234 -17.98 -15.46 -14.89
N THR A 235 -17.22 -14.46 -14.50
CA THR A 235 -17.32 -13.77 -13.21
C THR A 235 -18.37 -12.66 -13.28
N PRO A 236 -18.88 -12.12 -12.15
CA PRO A 236 -19.82 -11.01 -12.13
C PRO A 236 -19.33 -9.80 -12.94
N LYS A 237 -20.13 -9.35 -13.91
CA LYS A 237 -19.82 -8.20 -14.79
C LYS A 237 -20.51 -6.92 -14.32
N VAL A 238 -21.55 -7.05 -13.53
CA VAL A 238 -22.30 -5.94 -12.93
C VAL A 238 -22.51 -6.26 -11.47
N LEU A 239 -22.37 -5.26 -10.63
CA LEU A 239 -22.66 -5.32 -9.21
C LEU A 239 -23.53 -4.12 -8.87
N ASP A 240 -24.75 -4.40 -8.46
CA ASP A 240 -25.67 -3.39 -7.96
C ASP A 240 -25.39 -3.12 -6.48
N ARG A 241 -25.67 -1.89 -6.03
CA ARG A 241 -25.62 -1.49 -4.62
C ARG A 241 -24.24 -1.63 -3.94
N VAL A 242 -23.16 -1.48 -4.70
CA VAL A 242 -21.79 -1.43 -4.20
C VAL A 242 -21.26 0.00 -4.31
N ALA A 243 -20.84 0.58 -3.20
CA ALA A 243 -20.13 1.86 -3.15
C ALA A 243 -18.74 1.64 -2.60
N THR A 244 -17.72 2.04 -3.32
CA THR A 244 -16.30 1.88 -2.91
C THR A 244 -15.64 3.22 -2.72
N GLN A 245 -14.92 3.39 -1.60
CA GLN A 245 -14.07 4.54 -1.33
C GLN A 245 -12.63 4.08 -1.08
N ILE A 246 -11.70 4.64 -1.84
CA ILE A 246 -10.27 4.52 -1.57
C ILE A 246 -9.92 5.66 -0.62
N THR A 247 -9.44 5.34 0.58
CA THR A 247 -9.21 6.31 1.66
C THR A 247 -7.78 6.34 2.16
N GLY A 248 -6.96 5.43 1.70
CA GLY A 248 -5.50 5.42 1.88
C GLY A 248 -4.87 4.92 0.59
N SER A 249 -4.02 5.75 0.00
CA SER A 249 -3.26 5.45 -1.20
C SER A 249 -2.05 6.38 -1.27
N VAL A 250 -1.13 6.10 -2.17
CA VAL A 250 0.00 6.99 -2.44
C VAL A 250 -0.46 8.40 -2.84
N ARG A 251 -1.61 8.51 -3.52
CA ARG A 251 -2.21 9.80 -3.88
C ARG A 251 -2.62 10.60 -2.65
N GLU A 252 -3.27 9.96 -1.67
CA GLU A 252 -3.63 10.58 -0.41
C GLU A 252 -2.38 10.98 0.40
N LEU A 253 -1.36 10.11 0.41
CA LEU A 253 -0.07 10.38 1.05
C LEU A 253 0.59 11.64 0.46
N CYS A 254 0.68 11.75 -0.87
CA CYS A 254 1.21 12.93 -1.56
C CYS A 254 0.37 14.18 -1.32
N SER A 255 -0.96 14.05 -1.34
CA SER A 255 -1.86 15.18 -1.09
C SER A 255 -1.72 15.73 0.32
N ALA A 256 -1.59 14.85 1.31
CA ALA A 256 -1.36 15.23 2.70
C ALA A 256 0.01 15.90 2.89
N ALA A 257 1.06 15.36 2.27
CA ALA A 257 2.38 15.96 2.27
C ALA A 257 2.37 17.36 1.62
N ALA A 258 1.68 17.51 0.48
CA ALA A 258 1.55 18.81 -0.19
C ALA A 258 0.79 19.84 0.65
N ASN A 259 -0.26 19.41 1.38
CA ASN A 259 -0.97 20.29 2.30
C ASN A 259 -0.06 20.75 3.45
N ALA A 260 0.69 19.84 4.05
CA ALA A 260 1.66 20.18 5.09
C ALA A 260 2.75 21.14 4.58
N CYS A 261 3.21 20.97 3.34
CA CYS A 261 4.13 21.93 2.70
C CYS A 261 3.51 23.33 2.62
N ARG A 262 2.23 23.45 2.21
CA ARG A 262 1.54 24.76 2.15
C ARG A 262 1.44 25.44 3.51
N GLU A 263 1.11 24.67 4.55
CA GLU A 263 1.03 25.18 5.92
C GLU A 263 2.39 25.73 6.45
N LEU A 264 3.50 25.20 5.92
CA LEU A 264 4.87 25.65 6.21
C LEU A 264 5.36 26.76 5.27
N GLY A 265 4.50 27.23 4.34
CA GLY A 265 4.78 28.32 3.42
C GLY A 265 5.53 27.91 2.15
N TYR A 266 5.58 26.62 1.81
CA TYR A 266 6.10 26.14 0.54
C TYR A 266 5.01 26.17 -0.55
N GLU A 267 5.43 26.34 -1.79
CA GLU A 267 4.59 26.12 -2.99
C GLU A 267 4.79 24.67 -3.47
N PRO A 268 3.86 23.73 -3.16
CA PRO A 268 4.06 22.33 -3.49
C PRO A 268 3.60 22.02 -4.92
N VAL A 269 4.40 21.21 -5.61
CA VAL A 269 4.08 20.61 -6.90
C VAL A 269 4.19 19.09 -6.78
N ILE A 270 3.09 18.38 -6.98
CA ILE A 270 3.10 16.93 -7.08
C ILE A 270 3.53 16.57 -8.51
N LEU A 271 4.71 16.01 -8.65
CA LEU A 271 5.29 15.60 -9.94
C LEU A 271 4.61 14.33 -10.46
N THR A 272 4.40 13.36 -9.57
CA THR A 272 3.78 12.08 -9.88
C THR A 272 3.31 11.38 -8.61
N ASP A 273 2.30 10.53 -8.73
CA ASP A 273 1.88 9.55 -7.73
C ASP A 273 2.14 8.10 -8.21
N ARG A 274 3.04 7.94 -9.21
CA ARG A 274 3.34 6.66 -9.87
C ARG A 274 4.84 6.48 -10.13
N LEU A 275 5.67 7.01 -9.24
CA LEU A 275 7.13 6.84 -9.36
C LEU A 275 7.47 5.34 -9.26
N CYS A 276 8.05 4.81 -10.33
CA CYS A 276 8.43 3.40 -10.42
C CYS A 276 9.71 3.28 -11.27
N CYS A 277 10.85 3.45 -10.62
CA CYS A 277 12.17 3.33 -11.26
C CYS A 277 13.21 2.96 -10.19
N GLU A 278 14.48 2.85 -10.55
CA GLU A 278 15.56 2.60 -9.60
C GLU A 278 15.70 3.79 -8.63
N ALA A 279 15.82 3.49 -7.33
CA ALA A 279 15.81 4.47 -6.25
C ALA A 279 16.92 5.52 -6.40
N ARG A 280 18.15 5.08 -6.74
CA ARG A 280 19.29 6.01 -6.91
C ARG A 280 19.10 6.97 -8.09
N GLU A 281 18.47 6.53 -9.16
CA GLU A 281 18.18 7.37 -10.33
C GLU A 281 17.09 8.41 -10.01
N ALA A 282 16.04 7.98 -9.28
CA ALA A 282 15.02 8.89 -8.78
C ALA A 282 15.63 9.96 -7.86
N GLY A 283 16.53 9.58 -6.95
CA GLY A 283 17.22 10.51 -6.05
C GLY A 283 18.06 11.54 -6.79
N SER A 284 18.85 11.10 -7.78
CA SER A 284 19.65 11.99 -8.63
C SER A 284 18.77 12.94 -9.43
N PHE A 285 17.65 12.48 -9.98
CA PHE A 285 16.69 13.31 -10.71
C PHE A 285 16.04 14.36 -9.81
N LEU A 286 15.55 13.96 -8.62
CA LEU A 286 14.97 14.88 -7.64
C LEU A 286 15.98 15.92 -7.15
N GLY A 287 17.25 15.52 -6.93
CA GLY A 287 18.34 16.44 -6.64
C GLY A 287 18.60 17.45 -7.76
N SER A 288 18.47 17.04 -9.02
CA SER A 288 18.63 17.93 -10.18
C SER A 288 17.49 18.95 -10.27
N ILE A 289 16.26 18.58 -9.90
CA ILE A 289 15.15 19.53 -9.76
C ILE A 289 15.48 20.59 -8.70
N ALA A 290 15.97 20.15 -7.53
CA ALA A 290 16.40 21.09 -6.48
C ALA A 290 17.42 22.09 -6.99
N ARG A 291 18.45 21.63 -7.72
CA ARG A 291 19.51 22.47 -8.29
C ARG A 291 18.99 23.47 -9.32
N THR A 292 18.04 23.07 -10.14
CA THR A 292 17.42 23.94 -11.17
C THR A 292 16.62 25.08 -10.55
N HIS A 293 15.95 24.82 -9.42
CA HIS A 293 15.03 25.79 -8.81
C HIS A 293 15.62 26.50 -7.57
N ALA A 294 16.82 26.14 -7.14
CA ALA A 294 17.50 26.84 -6.04
C ALA A 294 17.76 28.31 -6.37
N GLY A 295 17.58 29.20 -5.39
CA GLY A 295 17.87 30.62 -5.53
C GLY A 295 16.79 31.44 -6.23
N GLN A 296 15.61 30.90 -6.50
CA GLN A 296 14.49 31.63 -7.14
C GLN A 296 13.70 32.53 -6.17
N GLY A 297 14.07 32.57 -4.89
CA GLY A 297 13.47 33.47 -3.91
C GLY A 297 12.17 32.99 -3.27
N ASN A 298 11.64 31.84 -3.70
CA ASN A 298 10.42 31.22 -3.14
C ASN A 298 10.76 29.91 -2.41
N LYS A 299 9.99 29.59 -1.38
CA LYS A 299 10.00 28.28 -0.80
C LYS A 299 9.25 27.30 -1.70
N LEU A 300 9.94 26.35 -2.32
CA LEU A 300 9.33 25.37 -3.22
C LEU A 300 9.39 23.97 -2.63
N ALA A 301 8.36 23.16 -2.93
CA ALA A 301 8.38 21.74 -2.61
C ALA A 301 7.96 20.92 -3.84
N PHE A 302 8.76 19.90 -4.20
CA PHE A 302 8.42 18.97 -5.26
C PHE A 302 8.20 17.58 -4.65
N LEU A 303 7.08 16.95 -4.99
CA LEU A 303 6.67 15.70 -4.37
C LEU A 303 6.53 14.61 -5.43
N ALA A 304 7.02 13.42 -5.11
CA ALA A 304 6.84 12.24 -5.94
C ALA A 304 6.44 11.06 -5.04
N GLY A 305 5.30 10.46 -5.34
CA GLY A 305 4.84 9.25 -4.65
C GLY A 305 4.96 8.03 -5.54
N GLY A 306 5.19 6.88 -4.95
CA GLY A 306 5.30 5.64 -5.70
C GLY A 306 6.02 4.53 -4.96
N GLU A 307 6.59 3.61 -5.71
CA GLU A 307 7.38 2.51 -5.20
C GLU A 307 8.60 2.30 -6.09
N THR A 308 9.75 2.81 -5.64
CA THR A 308 11.03 2.61 -6.33
C THR A 308 11.60 1.23 -6.03
N VAL A 309 12.57 0.79 -6.82
CA VAL A 309 13.25 -0.50 -6.66
C VAL A 309 14.73 -0.30 -6.39
N VAL A 310 15.36 -1.30 -5.78
CA VAL A 310 16.81 -1.36 -5.56
C VAL A 310 17.36 -2.58 -6.29
N HIS A 311 18.36 -2.37 -7.13
CA HIS A 311 19.20 -3.45 -7.66
C HIS A 311 20.27 -3.81 -6.64
N LEU A 312 20.18 -5.00 -6.07
CA LEU A 312 21.16 -5.49 -5.12
C LEU A 312 22.44 -5.89 -5.84
N THR A 313 23.50 -5.12 -5.64
CA THR A 313 24.85 -5.37 -6.21
C THR A 313 25.88 -5.66 -5.13
N GLY A 314 25.59 -5.27 -3.89
CA GLY A 314 26.44 -5.42 -2.72
C GLY A 314 25.82 -6.24 -1.60
N THR A 315 26.45 -6.18 -0.43
CA THR A 315 26.02 -6.89 0.79
C THR A 315 25.69 -5.95 1.95
N GLY A 316 25.61 -4.65 1.67
CA GLY A 316 25.31 -3.62 2.65
C GLY A 316 23.85 -3.66 3.13
N LEU A 317 23.51 -2.74 4.00
CA LEU A 317 22.20 -2.62 4.61
C LEU A 317 21.53 -1.31 4.17
N GLY A 318 20.28 -1.38 3.76
CA GLY A 318 19.52 -0.21 3.33
C GLY A 318 18.17 -0.59 2.72
N GLY A 319 17.49 0.41 2.20
CA GLY A 319 16.24 0.26 1.48
C GLY A 319 16.10 1.33 0.40
N ARG A 320 15.01 1.25 -0.37
CA ARG A 320 14.77 2.13 -1.53
C ARG A 320 14.66 3.60 -1.15
N ASN A 321 14.02 3.91 -0.04
CA ASN A 321 13.86 5.29 0.43
C ASN A 321 15.19 5.89 0.93
N GLN A 322 16.00 5.08 1.56
CA GLN A 322 17.34 5.45 2.01
C GLN A 322 18.28 5.66 0.83
N GLU A 323 18.29 4.77 -0.17
CA GLU A 323 19.12 4.93 -1.39
C GLU A 323 18.71 6.15 -2.20
N LEU A 324 17.39 6.40 -2.35
CA LEU A 324 16.87 7.57 -3.04
C LEU A 324 17.38 8.86 -2.39
N ALA A 325 17.21 8.99 -1.08
CA ALA A 325 17.67 10.18 -0.35
C ALA A 325 19.19 10.35 -0.46
N LEU A 326 19.98 9.28 -0.22
CA LEU A 326 21.43 9.33 -0.28
C LEU A 326 21.94 9.74 -1.67
N ALA A 327 21.33 9.25 -2.75
CA ALA A 327 21.70 9.57 -4.12
C ALA A 327 21.52 11.07 -4.47
N ALA A 328 20.58 11.75 -3.81
CA ALA A 328 20.40 13.20 -3.97
C ALA A 328 21.50 14.04 -3.31
N ALA A 329 22.18 13.53 -2.26
CA ALA A 329 23.11 14.30 -1.46
C ALA A 329 24.24 14.98 -2.25
N PRO A 330 24.94 14.33 -3.19
CA PRO A 330 25.98 15.00 -3.99
C PRO A 330 25.41 16.10 -4.89
N VAL A 331 24.19 15.90 -5.40
CA VAL A 331 23.56 16.82 -6.35
C VAL A 331 23.14 18.12 -5.69
N ILE A 332 22.65 18.06 -4.44
CA ILE A 332 22.18 19.23 -3.69
C ILE A 332 23.27 19.83 -2.77
N ALA A 333 24.51 19.34 -2.86
CA ALA A 333 25.60 19.81 -2.03
C ALA A 333 25.78 21.34 -2.09
N GLY A 334 25.78 22.00 -0.93
CA GLY A 334 25.93 23.44 -0.77
C GLY A 334 24.66 24.26 -1.03
N LEU A 335 23.55 23.66 -1.42
CA LEU A 335 22.27 24.34 -1.62
C LEU A 335 21.48 24.45 -0.30
N ASP A 336 20.64 25.49 -0.19
CA ASP A 336 19.59 25.56 0.82
C ASP A 336 18.39 24.69 0.38
N ALA A 337 18.63 23.41 0.38
CA ALA A 337 17.66 22.40 -0.06
C ALA A 337 17.83 21.11 0.75
N ALA A 338 16.74 20.35 0.82
CA ALA A 338 16.72 19.01 1.39
C ALA A 338 15.94 18.05 0.48
N VAL A 339 16.31 16.77 0.53
CA VAL A 339 15.56 15.67 -0.09
C VAL A 339 15.33 14.60 0.95
N PHE A 340 14.10 14.14 1.08
CA PHE A 340 13.79 12.99 1.91
C PHE A 340 12.84 12.04 1.18
N SER A 341 12.90 10.78 1.56
CA SER A 341 11.98 9.74 1.09
C SER A 341 11.61 8.83 2.26
N VAL A 342 10.34 8.47 2.37
CA VAL A 342 9.80 7.69 3.50
C VAL A 342 8.75 6.72 3.04
N GLY A 343 8.87 5.46 3.53
CA GLY A 343 7.85 4.42 3.39
C GLY A 343 6.72 4.60 4.40
N SER A 344 5.49 4.50 3.94
CA SER A 344 4.32 4.69 4.79
C SER A 344 4.14 3.62 5.85
N ASP A 345 4.71 2.42 5.68
CA ASP A 345 4.65 1.32 6.64
C ASP A 345 5.63 1.48 7.83
N GLY A 346 6.55 2.45 7.74
CA GLY A 346 7.50 2.75 8.80
C GLY A 346 8.75 1.88 8.76
N THR A 347 8.97 1.14 7.67
CA THR A 347 10.15 0.31 7.43
C THR A 347 10.68 0.53 6.01
N ASP A 348 12.00 0.33 5.81
CA ASP A 348 12.61 0.45 4.50
C ASP A 348 13.70 -0.62 4.34
N GLY A 349 13.42 -1.63 3.53
CA GLY A 349 14.24 -2.83 3.42
C GLY A 349 14.31 -3.60 4.76
N PRO A 350 15.41 -4.30 5.05
CA PRO A 350 15.58 -5.06 6.28
C PRO A 350 16.10 -4.17 7.44
N THR A 351 15.64 -2.90 7.54
CA THR A 351 16.10 -1.93 8.53
C THR A 351 14.98 -1.48 9.46
N ASP A 352 15.34 -0.79 10.55
CA ASP A 352 14.41 -0.13 11.48
C ASP A 352 14.06 1.31 11.07
N ALA A 353 14.66 1.79 9.96
CA ALA A 353 14.37 3.10 9.40
C ALA A 353 13.18 3.03 8.43
N ALA A 354 12.37 4.06 8.40
CA ALA A 354 11.31 4.26 7.42
C ALA A 354 11.81 4.89 6.11
N GLY A 355 13.02 5.48 6.14
CA GLY A 355 13.62 6.14 4.99
C GLY A 355 14.82 6.98 5.33
N GLY A 356 15.11 7.95 4.45
CA GLY A 356 16.30 8.81 4.55
C GLY A 356 16.01 10.29 4.29
N TYR A 357 16.84 11.13 4.90
CA TYR A 357 16.87 12.58 4.74
C TYR A 357 18.30 13.04 4.45
N VAL A 358 18.44 13.93 3.49
CA VAL A 358 19.70 14.61 3.17
C VAL A 358 19.46 16.09 2.91
N ASP A 359 20.46 16.92 3.15
CA ASP A 359 20.46 18.36 2.85
C ASP A 359 21.78 18.80 2.20
N GLY A 360 21.92 20.09 1.92
CA GLY A 360 23.11 20.65 1.29
C GLY A 360 24.41 20.45 2.06
N SER A 361 24.36 20.07 3.33
CA SER A 361 25.55 19.79 4.16
C SER A 361 25.94 18.31 4.19
N THR A 362 25.02 17.42 3.80
CA THR A 362 25.16 15.95 3.96
C THR A 362 26.38 15.40 3.22
N ALA A 363 26.60 15.83 1.97
CA ALA A 363 27.74 15.33 1.19
C ALA A 363 29.10 15.64 1.85
N ALA A 364 29.24 16.83 2.42
CA ALA A 364 30.46 17.22 3.14
C ALA A 364 30.64 16.41 4.44
N ALA A 365 29.54 16.15 5.17
CA ALA A 365 29.55 15.32 6.36
C ALA A 365 29.93 13.86 6.06
N LEU A 366 29.47 13.30 4.95
CA LEU A 366 29.87 11.95 4.51
C LEU A 366 31.37 11.88 4.19
N VAL A 367 31.90 12.87 3.49
CA VAL A 367 33.35 12.94 3.21
C VAL A 367 34.17 13.01 4.52
N GLN A 368 33.73 13.77 5.52
CA GLN A 368 34.38 13.82 6.83
C GLN A 368 34.37 12.46 7.55
N ASN A 369 33.34 11.64 7.32
CA ASN A 369 33.25 10.27 7.80
C ASN A 369 33.96 9.26 6.89
N GLN A 370 34.72 9.69 5.88
CA GLN A 370 35.43 8.88 4.92
C GLN A 370 34.48 7.98 4.06
N LEU A 371 33.24 8.40 3.90
CA LEU A 371 32.22 7.71 3.11
C LEU A 371 32.08 8.39 1.75
N LYS A 372 32.22 7.63 0.67
CA LYS A 372 31.95 8.08 -0.69
C LYS A 372 30.59 7.57 -1.12
N VAL A 373 29.68 8.46 -1.45
CA VAL A 373 28.28 8.13 -1.83
C VAL A 373 28.23 7.06 -2.93
N TYR A 374 29.09 7.18 -3.94
CA TYR A 374 29.15 6.19 -5.02
C TYR A 374 29.44 4.77 -4.49
N ASP A 375 30.48 4.63 -3.67
CA ASP A 375 30.89 3.30 -3.14
C ASP A 375 29.81 2.73 -2.22
N VAL A 376 29.18 3.57 -1.41
CA VAL A 376 28.07 3.20 -0.52
C VAL A 376 26.87 2.67 -1.32
N LEU A 377 26.46 3.38 -2.38
CA LEU A 377 25.34 2.98 -3.24
C LEU A 377 25.66 1.69 -4.01
N GLN A 378 26.92 1.51 -4.46
CA GLN A 378 27.32 0.25 -5.11
C GLN A 378 27.28 -0.95 -4.17
N ASN A 379 27.51 -0.73 -2.87
CA ASN A 379 27.39 -1.77 -1.85
C ASN A 379 25.98 -1.91 -1.26
N ASN A 380 25.00 -1.09 -1.69
CA ASN A 380 23.64 -1.01 -1.11
C ASN A 380 23.64 -0.75 0.41
N ASP A 381 24.56 0.11 0.91
CA ASP A 381 24.79 0.35 2.33
C ASP A 381 24.31 1.74 2.81
N ALA A 382 23.20 2.19 2.27
CA ALA A 382 22.65 3.51 2.56
C ALA A 382 22.31 3.70 4.05
N TYR A 383 21.93 2.64 4.77
CA TYR A 383 21.61 2.70 6.19
C TYR A 383 22.78 3.20 7.05
N HIS A 384 23.95 2.59 6.92
CA HIS A 384 25.11 2.96 7.72
C HIS A 384 25.61 4.36 7.36
N ALA A 385 25.58 4.74 6.09
CA ALA A 385 25.97 6.06 5.65
C ALA A 385 25.04 7.15 6.19
N LEU A 386 23.73 6.99 6.10
CA LEU A 386 22.75 7.94 6.64
C LEU A 386 22.81 7.98 8.16
N LYS A 387 23.00 6.84 8.82
CA LYS A 387 23.18 6.79 10.28
C LYS A 387 24.39 7.62 10.74
N ALA A 388 25.50 7.56 10.02
CA ALA A 388 26.72 8.32 10.36
C ALA A 388 26.55 9.83 10.30
N VAL A 389 25.54 10.33 9.56
CA VAL A 389 25.28 11.77 9.38
C VAL A 389 23.91 12.19 9.93
N ASP A 390 23.26 11.35 10.75
CA ASP A 390 21.95 11.56 11.34
C ASP A 390 20.86 11.84 10.29
N GLY A 391 20.97 11.12 9.17
CA GLY A 391 20.06 11.20 8.03
C GLY A 391 18.96 10.16 8.02
N LEU A 392 18.88 9.25 9.00
CA LEU A 392 17.79 8.26 9.06
C LEU A 392 16.47 8.90 9.49
N ILE A 393 15.37 8.38 8.94
CA ILE A 393 14.02 8.68 9.37
C ILE A 393 13.51 7.46 10.12
N ILE A 394 13.24 7.61 11.42
CA ILE A 394 12.75 6.53 12.28
C ILE A 394 11.33 6.89 12.73
N THR A 395 10.35 6.10 12.34
CA THR A 395 8.95 6.30 12.72
C THR A 395 8.38 5.17 13.57
N GLY A 396 9.04 4.00 13.53
CA GLY A 396 8.45 2.74 13.95
C GLY A 396 7.36 2.26 12.99
N ALA A 397 6.89 1.04 13.19
CA ALA A 397 5.83 0.45 12.36
C ALA A 397 4.51 1.22 12.50
N THR A 398 3.96 1.70 11.39
CA THR A 398 2.75 2.55 11.35
C THR A 398 1.45 1.74 11.33
N GLY A 399 1.50 0.51 10.84
CA GLY A 399 0.34 -0.35 10.64
C GLY A 399 -0.45 -0.08 9.35
N THR A 400 0.05 0.82 8.49
CA THR A 400 -0.44 1.02 7.11
C THR A 400 0.62 0.60 6.10
N ASN A 401 0.26 0.48 4.84
CA ASN A 401 1.17 0.45 3.70
C ASN A 401 0.41 0.99 2.49
N VAL A 402 0.81 2.17 2.04
CA VAL A 402 0.27 2.85 0.86
C VAL A 402 1.41 3.41 0.00
N ASN A 403 2.51 2.64 -0.11
CA ASN A 403 3.75 3.00 -0.79
C ASN A 403 4.51 4.16 -0.12
N ASP A 404 5.32 4.89 -0.88
CA ASP A 404 6.30 5.85 -0.41
C ASP A 404 6.00 7.27 -0.90
N VAL A 405 6.52 8.27 -0.19
CA VAL A 405 6.58 9.65 -0.63
C VAL A 405 8.00 10.21 -0.53
N SER A 406 8.45 10.81 -1.63
CA SER A 406 9.71 11.54 -1.72
C SER A 406 9.42 13.03 -1.89
N VAL A 407 10.16 13.86 -1.17
CA VAL A 407 9.95 15.31 -1.17
C VAL A 407 11.28 16.03 -1.29
N VAL A 408 11.31 17.00 -2.19
CA VAL A 408 12.36 18.01 -2.30
C VAL A 408 11.86 19.27 -1.64
N LEU A 409 12.60 19.82 -0.71
CA LEU A 409 12.36 21.13 -0.11
C LEU A 409 13.45 22.10 -0.56
N ILE A 410 13.07 23.27 -1.00
CA ILE A 410 13.99 24.37 -1.35
C ILE A 410 13.67 25.54 -0.44
N GLY A 411 14.65 25.95 0.35
CA GLY A 411 14.56 27.09 1.25
C GLY A 411 14.58 28.43 0.48
N ASN A 412 14.23 29.45 1.19
CA ASN A 412 14.33 30.83 0.68
C ASN A 412 15.70 31.37 1.06
N GLN A 413 16.68 31.32 0.15
CA GLN A 413 17.89 32.10 0.32
C GLN A 413 17.53 33.56 -0.02
N GLY A 414 17.19 34.33 1.04
CA GLY A 414 17.16 35.78 1.01
C GLY A 414 18.56 36.37 1.02
#